data_9c094ca345bfdf4db342ab4229a356a9
#
_entry.id   9c094ca345bfdf4db342ab4229a356a9
#
_cell.length_a   1.000
_cell.length_b   1.000
_cell.length_c   1.000
_cell.angle_alpha   90.00
_cell.angle_beta   90.00
_cell.angle_gamma   90.00
#
_symmetry.space_group_name_H-M   'P 1'
#
loop_
_entity.id
_entity.type
_entity.pdbx_description
1 polymer ?
#
loop_
_entity_poly.entity_id
_entity_poly.type
_entity_poly.pdbx_seq_one_letter_code
_entity_poly.pdbx_strand_id
1 'polypeptide(L)'
;TTNGFLLELAQAQMAREIFPKAPLKYMPPTKFMTGNIFKGHIQDALFNIVTITTGQKVHLLGMLTEAIHTPFMSDRALSIENAKYIFNNLKDFGNDIEFKKGGIMNTRAQEVLKKAADLLKTIETMGIFKTIEKGVFGGVRRPIDGGKGLAGVFEKDSTYFNPFIPLMLGGDR
;
A
#
# COMPACT_ATOMS: atom_id res chain seq x y z
N THR A 1 4.71 11.33 -5.04
CA THR A 1 3.49 11.76 -4.31
C THR A 1 3.90 12.69 -3.19
N THR A 2 3.28 13.87 -3.12
CA THR A 2 3.53 14.81 -2.03
C THR A 2 3.14 14.15 -0.70
N ASN A 3 4.04 14.24 0.29
CA ASN A 3 3.85 13.65 1.63
C ASN A 3 3.63 12.12 1.67
N GLY A 4 3.99 11.38 0.63
CA GLY A 4 3.79 9.93 0.58
C GLY A 4 4.36 9.19 1.78
N PHE A 5 5.58 9.51 2.18
CA PHE A 5 6.23 8.95 3.38
C PHE A 5 5.44 9.26 4.66
N LEU A 6 4.98 10.51 4.85
CA LEU A 6 4.20 10.89 6.03
C LEU A 6 2.85 10.17 6.10
N LEU A 7 2.22 9.89 4.96
CA LEU A 7 0.96 9.15 4.91
C LEU A 7 1.15 7.68 5.27
N GLU A 8 2.23 7.06 4.81
CA GLU A 8 2.60 5.69 5.19
C GLU A 8 2.94 5.58 6.68
N LEU A 9 3.69 6.54 7.18
CA LEU A 9 4.03 6.62 8.60
C LEU A 9 2.77 6.78 9.46
N ALA A 10 1.82 7.62 9.02
CA ALA A 10 0.52 7.80 9.70
C ALA A 10 -0.28 6.49 9.76
N GLN A 11 -0.31 5.72 8.67
CA GLN A 11 -1.00 4.43 8.62
C GLN A 11 -0.34 3.41 9.55
N ALA A 12 0.98 3.30 9.53
CA ALA A 12 1.72 2.38 10.36
C ALA A 12 1.59 2.72 11.86
N GLN A 13 1.64 4.01 12.21
CA GLN A 13 1.44 4.49 13.57
C GLN A 13 0.00 4.25 14.05
N MET A 14 -1.00 4.53 13.24
CA MET A 14 -2.40 4.23 13.56
C MET A 14 -2.59 2.74 13.85
N ALA A 15 -2.03 1.87 13.03
CA ALA A 15 -2.10 0.43 13.27
C ALA A 15 -1.42 0.04 14.60
N ARG A 16 -0.28 0.66 14.93
CA ARG A 16 0.42 0.44 16.20
C ARG A 16 -0.41 0.91 17.40
N GLU A 17 -1.08 2.04 17.30
CA GLU A 17 -1.94 2.56 18.38
C GLU A 17 -3.18 1.70 18.60
N ILE A 18 -3.79 1.18 17.53
CA ILE A 18 -4.93 0.25 17.61
C ILE A 18 -4.50 -1.10 18.20
N PHE A 19 -3.30 -1.58 17.85
CA PHE A 19 -2.79 -2.88 18.25
C PHE A 19 -1.43 -2.76 18.98
N PRO A 20 -1.39 -2.16 20.18
CA PRO A 20 -0.12 -1.77 20.83
C PRO A 20 0.78 -2.96 21.19
N LYS A 21 0.22 -4.14 21.43
CA LYS A 21 0.96 -5.35 21.83
C LYS A 21 1.19 -6.35 20.70
N ALA A 22 0.51 -6.18 19.56
CA ALA A 22 0.61 -7.12 18.46
C ALA A 22 1.98 -7.04 17.75
N PRO A 23 2.54 -8.15 17.29
CA PRO A 23 3.74 -8.16 16.45
C PRO A 23 3.35 -7.78 15.01
N LEU A 24 3.05 -6.51 14.79
CA LEU A 24 2.62 -6.03 13.50
C LEU A 24 3.69 -6.19 12.42
N LYS A 25 3.24 -6.47 11.21
CA LYS A 25 4.05 -6.49 9.99
C LYS A 25 3.81 -5.21 9.20
N TYR A 26 4.88 -4.55 8.80
CA TYR A 26 4.82 -3.49 7.82
C TYR A 26 5.19 -4.03 6.43
N MET A 27 4.41 -3.62 5.43
CA MET A 27 4.63 -3.95 4.04
C MET A 27 4.67 -2.64 3.24
N PRO A 28 5.82 -2.31 2.63
CA PRO A 28 5.95 -1.12 1.79
C PRO A 28 4.96 -1.12 0.62
N PRO A 29 4.36 0.03 0.28
CA PRO A 29 3.52 0.13 -0.90
C PRO A 29 4.34 0.14 -2.18
N THR A 30 3.90 -0.62 -3.18
CA THR A 30 4.55 -0.70 -4.49
C THR A 30 3.92 0.22 -5.55
N LYS A 31 2.83 0.87 -5.21
CA LYS A 31 2.02 1.68 -6.13
C LYS A 31 2.81 2.74 -6.91
N PHE A 32 3.88 3.26 -6.33
CA PHE A 32 4.68 4.35 -6.90
C PHE A 32 6.03 3.90 -7.45
N MET A 33 6.28 2.60 -7.54
CA MET A 33 7.46 2.07 -8.21
C MET A 33 7.37 2.33 -9.71
N THR A 34 8.44 2.86 -10.30
CA THR A 34 8.46 3.30 -11.70
C THR A 34 9.51 2.58 -12.55
N GLY A 35 10.28 1.68 -11.96
CA GLY A 35 11.46 1.06 -12.59
C GLY A 35 12.73 1.90 -12.51
N ASN A 36 12.66 3.13 -12.00
CA ASN A 36 13.85 3.92 -11.70
C ASN A 36 14.48 3.39 -10.40
N ILE A 37 15.59 2.65 -10.53
CA ILE A 37 16.25 1.97 -9.41
C ILE A 37 16.75 2.92 -8.32
N PHE A 38 17.19 4.12 -8.66
CA PHE A 38 17.64 5.11 -7.68
C PHE A 38 16.48 5.62 -6.82
N LYS A 39 15.36 5.94 -7.46
CA LYS A 39 14.14 6.32 -6.74
C LYS A 39 13.58 5.18 -5.90
N GLY A 40 13.58 3.96 -6.44
CA GLY A 40 13.17 2.75 -5.73
C GLY A 40 14.02 2.52 -4.47
N HIS A 41 15.33 2.64 -4.58
CA HIS A 41 16.25 2.49 -3.47
C HIS A 41 16.00 3.51 -2.34
N ILE A 42 15.81 4.79 -2.69
CA ILE A 42 15.47 5.84 -1.72
C ILE A 42 14.11 5.57 -1.08
N GLN A 43 13.14 5.13 -1.86
CA GLN A 43 11.80 4.80 -1.37
C GLN A 43 11.83 3.64 -0.38
N ASP A 44 12.60 2.59 -0.66
CA ASP A 44 12.79 1.45 0.24
C ASP A 44 13.48 1.89 1.54
N ALA A 45 14.47 2.78 1.47
CA ALA A 45 15.11 3.36 2.65
C ALA A 45 14.10 4.11 3.54
N LEU A 46 13.26 4.94 2.96
CA LEU A 46 12.19 5.65 3.68
C LEU A 46 11.21 4.68 4.35
N PHE A 47 10.85 3.59 3.68
CA PHE A 47 9.93 2.60 4.25
C PHE A 47 10.57 1.74 5.34
N ASN A 48 11.87 1.48 5.27
CA ASN A 48 12.62 0.88 6.38
C ASN A 48 12.50 1.75 7.65
N ILE A 49 12.56 3.08 7.52
CA ILE A 49 12.39 4.03 8.63
C ILE A 49 10.98 3.92 9.23
N VAL A 50 9.93 3.73 8.43
CA VAL A 50 8.56 3.55 8.95
C VAL A 50 8.49 2.39 9.94
N THR A 51 9.11 1.26 9.61
CA THR A 51 9.14 0.09 10.51
C THR A 51 9.79 0.40 11.84
N ILE A 52 10.93 1.10 11.81
CA ILE A 52 11.70 1.46 13.02
C ILE A 52 10.90 2.43 13.90
N THR A 53 10.42 3.52 13.31
CA THR A 53 9.76 4.61 14.04
C THR A 53 8.39 4.22 14.61
N THR A 54 7.73 3.21 14.05
CA THR A 54 6.43 2.71 14.54
C THR A 54 6.54 1.39 15.30
N GLY A 55 7.76 0.89 15.55
CA GLY A 55 8.01 -0.32 16.33
C GLY A 55 7.38 -1.59 15.76
N GLN A 56 7.27 -1.69 14.43
CA GLN A 56 6.80 -2.91 13.77
C GLN A 56 7.81 -4.04 13.99
N LYS A 57 7.32 -5.25 14.22
CA LYS A 57 8.22 -6.39 14.55
C LYS A 57 8.65 -7.20 13.34
N VAL A 58 7.89 -7.13 12.27
CA VAL A 58 8.16 -7.81 11.00
C VAL A 58 8.15 -6.79 9.88
N HIS A 59 9.23 -6.72 9.14
CA HIS A 59 9.34 -5.87 7.96
C HIS A 59 9.37 -6.73 6.70
N LEU A 60 8.43 -6.48 5.77
CA LEU A 60 8.52 -7.04 4.42
C LEU A 60 9.45 -6.13 3.61
N LEU A 61 10.55 -6.70 3.15
CA LEU A 61 11.58 -5.95 2.45
C LEU A 61 11.09 -5.55 1.05
N GLY A 62 11.06 -4.25 0.78
CA GLY A 62 10.80 -3.71 -0.56
C GLY A 62 11.98 -3.96 -1.51
N MET A 63 11.69 -4.13 -2.79
CA MET A 63 12.68 -4.32 -3.84
C MET A 63 12.65 -3.14 -4.81
N LEU A 64 13.82 -2.72 -5.32
CA LEU A 64 13.98 -1.55 -6.19
C LEU A 64 13.09 -1.60 -7.45
N THR A 65 12.80 -2.82 -7.92
CA THR A 65 12.08 -3.13 -9.17
C THR A 65 10.75 -3.83 -8.92
N GLU A 66 10.30 -3.88 -7.67
CA GLU A 66 9.03 -4.51 -7.31
C GLU A 66 7.87 -3.86 -8.08
N ALA A 67 6.88 -4.66 -8.45
CA ALA A 67 5.76 -4.28 -9.32
C ALA A 67 6.11 -3.93 -10.78
N ILE A 68 7.38 -3.95 -11.18
CA ILE A 68 7.82 -3.74 -12.57
C ILE A 68 8.12 -5.07 -13.24
N HIS A 69 8.93 -5.90 -12.60
CA HIS A 69 9.26 -7.27 -13.03
C HIS A 69 9.71 -8.08 -11.80
N THR A 70 9.95 -9.37 -11.99
CA THR A 70 10.55 -10.21 -10.94
C THR A 70 11.94 -9.68 -10.59
N PRO A 71 12.19 -9.31 -9.32
CA PRO A 71 13.47 -8.74 -8.91
C PRO A 71 14.65 -9.67 -9.18
N PHE A 72 15.73 -9.12 -9.71
CA PHE A 72 17.00 -9.83 -9.89
C PHE A 72 17.69 -10.09 -8.55
N MET A 73 18.69 -10.96 -8.54
CA MET A 73 19.48 -11.24 -7.34
C MET A 73 20.22 -9.99 -6.84
N SER A 74 20.70 -9.14 -7.75
CA SER A 74 21.29 -7.84 -7.42
C SER A 74 20.33 -6.92 -6.68
N ASP A 75 19.06 -6.85 -7.12
CA ASP A 75 18.04 -6.02 -6.49
C ASP A 75 17.79 -6.48 -5.05
N ARG A 76 17.73 -7.80 -4.85
CA ARG A 76 17.55 -8.42 -3.53
C ARG A 76 18.75 -8.13 -2.62
N ALA A 77 19.95 -8.27 -3.11
CA ALA A 77 21.18 -7.99 -2.36
C ALA A 77 21.22 -6.52 -1.91
N LEU A 78 20.98 -5.59 -2.83
CA LEU A 78 20.96 -4.14 -2.53
C LEU A 78 19.85 -3.78 -1.54
N SER A 79 18.67 -4.38 -1.65
CA SER A 79 17.57 -4.14 -0.71
C SER A 79 17.89 -4.65 0.70
N ILE A 80 18.54 -5.82 0.81
CA ILE A 80 18.99 -6.37 2.09
C ILE A 80 20.06 -5.46 2.72
N GLU A 81 21.03 -5.01 1.94
CA GLU A 81 22.09 -4.10 2.43
C GLU A 81 21.51 -2.76 2.88
N ASN A 82 20.59 -2.18 2.11
CA ASN A 82 19.86 -0.97 2.48
C ASN A 82 19.14 -1.15 3.83
N ALA A 83 18.37 -2.22 3.96
CA ALA A 83 17.65 -2.50 5.20
C ALA A 83 18.61 -2.67 6.38
N LYS A 84 19.65 -3.48 6.24
CA LYS A 84 20.67 -3.67 7.31
C LYS A 84 21.32 -2.35 7.71
N TYR A 85 21.66 -1.53 6.74
CA TYR A 85 22.27 -0.22 7.01
C TYR A 85 21.31 0.68 7.80
N ILE A 86 20.07 0.83 7.35
CA ILE A 86 19.07 1.69 7.99
C ILE A 86 18.70 1.16 9.38
N PHE A 87 18.43 -0.14 9.53
CA PHE A 87 18.07 -0.73 10.83
C PHE A 87 19.20 -0.61 11.86
N ASN A 88 20.46 -0.73 11.44
CA ASN A 88 21.58 -0.54 12.34
C ASN A 88 21.79 0.92 12.75
N ASN A 89 21.68 1.85 11.80
CA ASN A 89 21.92 3.27 12.07
C ASN A 89 20.79 3.94 12.86
N LEU A 90 19.55 3.46 12.70
CA LEU A 90 18.37 4.04 13.31
C LEU A 90 17.73 3.14 14.37
N LYS A 91 18.48 2.19 14.92
CA LYS A 91 17.98 1.14 15.82
C LYS A 91 17.05 1.66 16.93
N ASP A 92 17.44 2.71 17.60
CA ASP A 92 16.74 3.27 18.74
C ASP A 92 15.97 4.56 18.40
N PHE A 93 16.01 4.98 17.12
CA PHE A 93 15.42 6.25 16.67
C PHE A 93 13.92 6.37 16.99
N GLY A 94 13.18 5.28 16.92
CA GLY A 94 11.75 5.28 17.24
C GLY A 94 11.45 5.57 18.73
N ASN A 95 12.42 5.41 19.62
CA ASN A 95 12.28 5.71 21.04
C ASN A 95 12.54 7.19 21.36
N ASP A 96 13.27 7.88 20.48
CA ASP A 96 13.71 9.26 20.68
C ASP A 96 12.86 10.29 19.92
N ILE A 97 11.80 9.84 19.22
CA ILE A 97 10.90 10.73 18.48
C ILE A 97 9.48 10.65 19.01
N GLU A 98 8.78 11.77 18.99
CA GLU A 98 7.34 11.85 19.24
C GLU A 98 6.65 12.51 18.05
N PHE A 99 5.53 11.90 17.62
CA PHE A 99 4.75 12.49 16.53
C PHE A 99 3.91 13.67 17.02
N LYS A 100 4.01 14.79 16.33
CA LYS A 100 3.31 16.04 16.69
C LYS A 100 1.81 15.81 16.76
N LYS A 101 1.21 16.04 17.95
CA LYS A 101 -0.24 16.06 18.12
C LYS A 101 -0.88 17.13 17.24
N GLY A 102 -1.96 16.78 16.53
CA GLY A 102 -2.61 17.67 15.56
C GLY A 102 -1.81 17.90 14.26
N GLY A 103 -0.69 17.22 14.06
CA GLY A 103 0.04 17.24 12.79
C GLY A 103 -0.65 16.46 11.69
N ILE A 104 -0.07 16.48 10.48
CA ILE A 104 -0.60 15.80 9.29
C ILE A 104 -0.88 14.33 9.55
N MET A 105 0.01 13.64 10.24
CA MET A 105 -0.14 12.21 10.55
C MET A 105 -1.34 11.94 11.43
N ASN A 106 -1.47 12.66 12.54
CA ASN A 106 -2.57 12.49 13.48
C ASN A 106 -3.92 12.83 12.82
N THR A 107 -4.01 13.95 12.11
CA THR A 107 -5.23 14.36 11.38
C THR A 107 -5.62 13.32 10.34
N ARG A 108 -4.65 12.80 9.58
CA ARG A 108 -4.89 11.76 8.57
C ARG A 108 -5.35 10.45 9.18
N ALA A 109 -4.74 10.02 10.26
CA ALA A 109 -5.13 8.79 10.96
C ALA A 109 -6.59 8.87 11.47
N GLN A 110 -6.97 9.98 12.09
CA GLN A 110 -8.34 10.21 12.55
C GLN A 110 -9.34 10.22 11.39
N GLU A 111 -9.02 10.89 10.28
CA GLU A 111 -9.86 10.92 9.09
C GLU A 111 -10.09 9.51 8.52
N VAL A 112 -9.02 8.72 8.39
CA VAL A 112 -9.09 7.34 7.87
C VAL A 112 -9.91 6.45 8.80
N LEU A 113 -9.69 6.54 10.11
CA LEU A 113 -10.44 5.77 11.11
C LEU A 113 -11.95 6.10 11.06
N LYS A 114 -12.30 7.39 10.96
CA LYS A 114 -13.69 7.83 10.80
C LYS A 114 -14.30 7.26 9.52
N LYS A 115 -13.64 7.39 8.38
CA LYS A 115 -14.12 6.85 7.09
C LYS A 115 -14.27 5.34 7.12
N ALA A 116 -13.38 4.63 7.78
CA ALA A 116 -13.52 3.18 7.98
C ALA A 116 -14.75 2.83 8.82
N ALA A 117 -14.98 3.54 9.92
CA ALA A 117 -16.17 3.35 10.74
C ALA A 117 -17.47 3.64 9.98
N ASP A 118 -17.49 4.72 9.18
CA ASP A 118 -18.65 5.09 8.35
C ASP A 118 -18.91 4.02 7.25
N LEU A 119 -17.84 3.46 6.67
CA LEU A 119 -17.96 2.35 5.73
C LEU A 119 -18.56 1.10 6.40
N LEU A 120 -18.09 0.73 7.59
CA LEU A 120 -18.63 -0.42 8.33
C LEU A 120 -20.12 -0.25 8.66
N LYS A 121 -20.55 0.94 9.07
CA LYS A 121 -21.97 1.25 9.28
C LYS A 121 -22.78 1.14 7.97
N THR A 122 -22.21 1.56 6.87
CA THR A 122 -22.84 1.41 5.54
C THR A 122 -23.01 -0.06 5.19
N ILE A 123 -22.01 -0.89 5.45
CA ILE A 123 -22.08 -2.35 5.22
C ILE A 123 -23.12 -3.00 6.14
N GLU A 124 -23.17 -2.59 7.41
CA GLU A 124 -24.16 -3.09 8.35
C GLU A 124 -25.60 -2.82 7.87
N THR A 125 -25.86 -1.61 7.39
CA THR A 125 -27.19 -1.19 6.91
C THR A 125 -27.56 -1.82 5.57
N MET A 126 -26.63 -1.87 4.63
CA MET A 126 -26.87 -2.29 3.24
C MET A 126 -26.74 -3.80 3.03
N GLY A 127 -25.90 -4.45 3.84
CA GLY A 127 -25.44 -5.82 3.67
C GLY A 127 -24.22 -5.91 2.75
N ILE A 128 -23.37 -6.91 3.03
CA ILE A 128 -22.08 -7.06 2.35
C ILE A 128 -22.22 -7.29 0.85
N PHE A 129 -23.17 -8.11 0.41
CA PHE A 129 -23.33 -8.44 -1.01
C PHE A 129 -23.77 -7.22 -1.84
N LYS A 130 -24.71 -6.41 -1.33
CA LYS A 130 -25.10 -5.17 -2.00
C LYS A 130 -23.98 -4.14 -2.02
N THR A 131 -23.14 -4.13 -0.99
CA THR A 131 -21.96 -3.25 -0.94
C THR A 131 -20.94 -3.64 -2.01
N ILE A 132 -20.72 -4.94 -2.23
CA ILE A 132 -19.87 -5.47 -3.29
C ILE A 132 -20.45 -5.13 -4.67
N GLU A 133 -21.74 -5.36 -4.87
CA GLU A 133 -22.44 -5.06 -6.12
C GLU A 133 -22.31 -3.58 -6.51
N LYS A 134 -22.45 -2.69 -5.55
CA LYS A 134 -22.29 -1.25 -5.76
C LYS A 134 -20.85 -0.80 -5.99
N GLY A 135 -19.88 -1.70 -5.92
CA GLY A 135 -18.48 -1.41 -6.17
C GLY A 135 -17.78 -0.54 -5.14
N VAL A 136 -18.32 -0.47 -3.91
CA VAL A 136 -17.80 0.40 -2.85
C VAL A 136 -16.36 0.07 -2.48
N PHE A 137 -15.97 -1.21 -2.52
CA PHE A 137 -14.63 -1.67 -2.14
C PHE A 137 -13.53 -1.39 -3.16
N GLY A 138 -13.86 -1.10 -4.40
CA GLY A 138 -12.85 -0.93 -5.43
C GLY A 138 -13.19 0.13 -6.47
N GLY A 139 -14.25 0.91 -6.25
CA GLY A 139 -14.78 1.82 -7.27
C GLY A 139 -15.34 1.10 -8.50
N VAL A 140 -15.69 -0.17 -8.35
CA VAL A 140 -16.13 -1.05 -9.43
C VAL A 140 -17.55 -1.52 -9.17
N ARG A 141 -18.45 -1.29 -10.10
CA ARG A 141 -19.80 -1.86 -10.06
C ARG A 141 -19.76 -3.31 -10.53
N ARG A 142 -20.33 -4.20 -9.73
CA ARG A 142 -20.45 -5.63 -10.05
C ARG A 142 -21.90 -6.07 -9.87
N PRO A 143 -22.58 -6.54 -10.90
CA PRO A 143 -23.93 -7.07 -10.75
C PRO A 143 -23.90 -8.33 -9.85
N ILE A 144 -24.98 -8.53 -9.07
CA ILE A 144 -25.11 -9.68 -8.16
C ILE A 144 -24.96 -11.01 -8.91
N ASP A 145 -25.53 -11.09 -10.10
CA ASP A 145 -25.58 -12.30 -10.94
C ASP A 145 -24.34 -12.43 -11.86
N GLY A 146 -23.45 -11.43 -11.80
CA GLY A 146 -22.26 -11.38 -12.64
C GLY A 146 -21.14 -12.27 -12.10
N GLY A 147 -20.75 -13.28 -12.85
CA GLY A 147 -19.57 -14.10 -12.55
C GLY A 147 -18.28 -13.41 -12.99
N LYS A 148 -17.16 -13.80 -12.36
CA LYS A 148 -15.83 -13.35 -12.75
C LYS A 148 -15.56 -13.69 -14.23
N GLY A 149 -15.16 -12.68 -15.00
CA GLY A 149 -14.83 -12.85 -16.43
C GLY A 149 -16.01 -12.67 -17.40
N LEU A 150 -17.21 -12.44 -16.92
CA LEU A 150 -18.35 -12.11 -17.78
C LEU A 150 -18.29 -10.66 -18.24
N ALA A 151 -18.79 -10.40 -19.46
CA ALA A 151 -18.91 -9.04 -19.99
C ALA A 151 -19.78 -8.17 -19.07
N GLY A 152 -19.35 -6.93 -18.81
CA GLY A 152 -20.06 -5.98 -17.95
C GLY A 152 -19.87 -6.20 -16.44
N VAL A 153 -19.19 -7.24 -16.02
CA VAL A 153 -18.87 -7.47 -14.59
C VAL A 153 -17.84 -6.48 -14.06
N PHE A 154 -16.97 -5.99 -14.92
CA PHE A 154 -15.93 -5.03 -14.63
C PHE A 154 -15.94 -3.92 -15.68
N GLU A 155 -16.34 -2.72 -15.26
CA GLU A 155 -16.23 -1.54 -16.12
C GLU A 155 -14.78 -1.04 -16.10
N LYS A 156 -14.15 -1.01 -17.25
CA LYS A 156 -12.81 -0.47 -17.44
C LYS A 156 -12.95 1.02 -17.78
N ASP A 157 -12.14 1.85 -17.17
CA ASP A 157 -12.10 3.26 -17.56
C ASP A 157 -11.42 3.47 -18.93
N SER A 158 -11.51 4.68 -19.45
CA SER A 158 -10.96 5.02 -20.77
C SER A 158 -9.44 4.94 -20.86
N THR A 159 -8.76 4.84 -19.73
CA THR A 159 -7.29 4.74 -19.65
C THR A 159 -6.81 3.30 -19.56
N TYR A 160 -7.73 2.34 -19.41
CA TYR A 160 -7.35 0.93 -19.34
C TYR A 160 -6.76 0.47 -20.68
N PHE A 161 -5.54 -0.03 -20.62
CA PHE A 161 -4.85 -0.63 -21.74
C PHE A 161 -4.30 -2.01 -21.38
N ASN A 162 -4.67 -3.01 -22.15
CA ASN A 162 -4.09 -4.35 -22.06
C ASN A 162 -3.35 -4.65 -23.37
N PRO A 163 -2.01 -4.71 -23.36
CA PRO A 163 -1.22 -4.91 -24.57
C PRO A 163 -1.43 -6.27 -25.24
N PHE A 164 -1.99 -7.25 -24.53
CA PHE A 164 -2.25 -8.58 -25.06
C PHE A 164 -3.55 -8.64 -25.90
N ILE A 165 -4.51 -7.74 -25.67
CA ILE A 165 -5.78 -7.77 -26.41
C ILE A 165 -5.58 -7.61 -27.93
N PRO A 166 -4.83 -6.61 -28.43
CA PRO A 166 -4.56 -6.49 -29.86
C PRO A 166 -3.84 -7.72 -30.43
N LEU A 167 -2.87 -8.26 -29.72
CA LEU A 167 -2.11 -9.45 -30.15
C LEU A 167 -2.99 -10.70 -30.24
N MET A 168 -3.92 -10.88 -29.28
CA MET A 168 -4.84 -12.02 -29.27
C MET A 168 -5.94 -11.92 -30.34
N LEU A 169 -6.33 -10.70 -30.71
CA LEU A 169 -7.33 -10.44 -31.74
C LEU A 169 -6.76 -10.37 -33.17
N GLY A 170 -5.47 -10.67 -33.36
CA GLY A 170 -4.82 -10.65 -34.65
C GLY A 170 -4.49 -9.26 -35.18
N GLY A 171 -4.41 -8.26 -34.30
CA GLY A 171 -3.91 -6.94 -34.65
C GLY A 171 -2.43 -6.98 -34.98
N ASP A 172 -2.01 -6.32 -36.04
CA ASP A 172 -0.65 -6.25 -36.53
C ASP A 172 0.33 -5.77 -35.44
N ARG A 173 1.53 -6.33 -35.48
CA ARG A 173 2.68 -5.99 -34.64
C ARG A 173 3.20 -4.59 -34.92
#